data_39583738903e8edd28ee4980609c8422
#
_entry.id   39583738903e8edd28ee4980609c8422
#
_cell.length_a   1.000
_cell.length_b   1.000
_cell.length_c   1.000
_cell.angle_alpha   90.00
_cell.angle_beta   90.00
_cell.angle_gamma   90.00
#
_symmetry.space_group_name_H-M   'P 1'
#
loop_
_entity.id
_entity.type
_entity.pdbx_description
1 polymer ?
#
loop_
_entity_poly.entity_id
_entity_poly.type
_entity_poly.pdbx_seq_one_letter_code
_entity_poly.pdbx_strand_id
1 'polypeptide(L)'
;MGYVVYSVKSGDNVYDIANEYKTSIERIIVSNPNINMYRMSPGAEIIVPVRNVVDAQVNYSSEILEKDIRNLKLIYPFLEVGKIGKSVLNKSLPYIKIGNGNKKVFYSAAFHANEWITSLVLMKFLEEYAKAFVENKNIFGHNAQALYYTTSLYIVPMVNPDGVDLVTGSIKNVEDAYKNAVEIANNFPEIPFPDGWKANINGVDLKNYQPICKVL
;
A
#
# COMPACT_ATOMS: atom_id res chain seq x y z
N MET A 1 -10.44 -6.41 5.11
CA MET A 1 -9.81 -5.71 6.25
C MET A 1 -8.87 -6.68 6.95
N GLY A 2 -7.67 -6.25 7.32
CA GLY A 2 -6.66 -7.06 8.02
C GLY A 2 -6.78 -7.03 9.54
N TYR A 3 -7.80 -6.41 10.11
CA TYR A 3 -8.02 -6.23 11.54
C TYR A 3 -9.51 -6.33 11.91
N VAL A 4 -9.77 -6.50 13.19
CA VAL A 4 -11.09 -6.31 13.83
C VAL A 4 -11.01 -5.21 14.89
N VAL A 5 -12.11 -4.53 15.14
CA VAL A 5 -12.28 -3.65 16.29
C VAL A 5 -12.90 -4.50 17.40
N TYR A 6 -12.19 -4.62 18.51
CA TYR A 6 -12.57 -5.45 19.63
C TYR A 6 -12.94 -4.57 20.83
N SER A 7 -14.12 -4.78 21.41
CA SER A 7 -14.54 -4.12 22.64
C SER A 7 -14.09 -4.95 23.83
N VAL A 8 -13.20 -4.39 24.64
CA VAL A 8 -12.61 -5.05 25.82
C VAL A 8 -13.68 -5.40 26.83
N LYS A 9 -13.68 -6.64 27.31
CA LYS A 9 -14.59 -7.13 28.37
C LYS A 9 -13.91 -7.11 29.72
N SER A 10 -14.69 -7.19 30.80
CA SER A 10 -14.14 -7.34 32.14
C SER A 10 -13.37 -8.64 32.28
N GLY A 11 -12.12 -8.57 32.73
CA GLY A 11 -11.22 -9.74 32.89
C GLY A 11 -10.34 -10.04 31.66
N ASP A 12 -10.55 -9.34 30.55
CA ASP A 12 -9.68 -9.53 29.37
C ASP A 12 -8.24 -9.07 29.65
N ASN A 13 -7.31 -9.79 29.05
CA ASN A 13 -5.91 -9.39 28.97
C ASN A 13 -5.39 -9.55 27.54
N VAL A 14 -4.31 -8.83 27.21
CA VAL A 14 -3.77 -8.81 25.85
C VAL A 14 -3.26 -10.17 25.37
N TYR A 15 -2.82 -11.03 26.28
CA TYR A 15 -2.31 -12.37 25.94
C TYR A 15 -3.42 -13.28 25.43
N ASP A 16 -4.56 -13.29 26.11
CA ASP A 16 -5.71 -14.12 25.72
C ASP A 16 -6.31 -13.63 24.41
N ILE A 17 -6.43 -12.30 24.22
CA ILE A 17 -6.88 -11.71 22.96
C ILE A 17 -5.91 -12.08 21.83
N ALA A 18 -4.60 -11.97 22.02
CA ALA A 18 -3.62 -12.32 20.99
C ALA A 18 -3.73 -13.80 20.60
N ASN A 19 -3.93 -14.69 21.56
CA ASN A 19 -4.13 -16.14 21.33
C ASN A 19 -5.43 -16.43 20.58
N GLU A 20 -6.55 -15.83 21.02
CA GLU A 20 -7.87 -16.00 20.40
C GLU A 20 -7.84 -15.60 18.91
N TYR A 21 -7.23 -14.46 18.61
CA TYR A 21 -7.16 -13.90 17.26
C TYR A 21 -5.95 -14.36 16.44
N LYS A 22 -5.11 -15.25 16.98
CA LYS A 22 -3.90 -15.80 16.33
C LYS A 22 -2.97 -14.70 15.77
N THR A 23 -2.76 -13.68 16.58
CA THR A 23 -1.88 -12.55 16.28
C THR A 23 -0.79 -12.41 17.36
N SER A 24 0.18 -11.51 17.16
CA SER A 24 1.17 -11.22 18.19
C SER A 24 0.75 -10.04 19.08
N ILE A 25 1.20 -10.06 20.33
CA ILE A 25 0.96 -8.99 21.30
C ILE A 25 1.56 -7.68 20.80
N GLU A 26 2.75 -7.75 20.21
CA GLU A 26 3.47 -6.61 19.66
C GLU A 26 2.64 -5.91 18.57
N ARG A 27 1.96 -6.68 17.71
CA ARG A 27 1.05 -6.13 16.69
C ARG A 27 -0.15 -5.42 17.33
N ILE A 28 -0.74 -5.99 18.37
CA ILE A 28 -1.86 -5.33 19.10
C ILE A 28 -1.36 -4.04 19.75
N ILE A 29 -0.21 -4.08 20.45
CA ILE A 29 0.36 -2.91 21.13
C ILE A 29 0.63 -1.77 20.12
N VAL A 30 1.30 -2.06 19.01
CA VAL A 30 1.67 -1.02 18.03
C VAL A 30 0.45 -0.43 17.32
N SER A 31 -0.61 -1.22 17.13
CA SER A 31 -1.86 -0.73 16.52
C SER A 31 -2.68 0.17 17.46
N ASN A 32 -2.35 0.19 18.76
CA ASN A 32 -3.10 0.93 19.79
C ASN A 32 -2.17 1.80 20.66
N PRO A 33 -1.42 2.75 20.08
CA PRO A 33 -0.35 3.46 20.77
C PRO A 33 -0.83 4.31 21.96
N ASN A 34 -2.12 4.63 22.02
CA ASN A 34 -2.72 5.45 23.07
C ASN A 34 -3.37 4.64 24.20
N ILE A 35 -3.31 3.31 24.14
CA ILE A 35 -3.95 2.42 25.13
C ILE A 35 -2.88 1.57 25.80
N ASN A 36 -2.90 1.54 27.14
CA ASN A 36 -2.06 0.63 27.88
C ASN A 36 -2.64 -0.80 27.81
N MET A 37 -2.11 -1.64 26.92
CA MET A 37 -2.61 -3.01 26.68
C MET A 37 -2.49 -3.95 27.88
N TYR A 38 -1.69 -3.58 28.90
CA TYR A 38 -1.59 -4.34 30.15
C TYR A 38 -2.56 -3.86 31.24
N ARG A 39 -3.32 -2.76 30.97
CA ARG A 39 -4.33 -2.18 31.88
C ARG A 39 -5.51 -1.64 31.09
N MET A 40 -6.12 -2.52 30.30
CA MET A 40 -7.27 -2.15 29.47
C MET A 40 -8.51 -1.95 30.34
N SER A 41 -9.29 -0.90 30.02
CA SER A 41 -10.59 -0.67 30.67
C SER A 41 -11.68 -1.44 29.91
N PRO A 42 -12.62 -2.09 30.61
CA PRO A 42 -13.81 -2.65 29.97
C PRO A 42 -14.55 -1.59 29.15
N GLY A 43 -14.99 -1.96 27.95
CA GLY A 43 -15.63 -1.07 26.99
C GLY A 43 -14.66 -0.28 26.09
N ALA A 44 -13.35 -0.34 26.32
CA ALA A 44 -12.38 0.25 25.40
C ALA A 44 -12.41 -0.50 24.05
N GLU A 45 -12.37 0.26 22.95
CA GLU A 45 -12.23 -0.32 21.61
C GLU A 45 -10.75 -0.39 21.22
N ILE A 46 -10.29 -1.58 20.84
CA ILE A 46 -8.92 -1.82 20.39
C ILE A 46 -8.89 -2.42 18.99
N ILE A 47 -7.83 -2.11 18.25
CA ILE A 47 -7.54 -2.71 16.94
C ILE A 47 -6.76 -4.01 17.16
N VAL A 48 -7.31 -5.12 16.67
CA VAL A 48 -6.67 -6.43 16.71
C VAL A 48 -6.34 -6.86 15.28
N PRO A 49 -5.06 -6.84 14.86
CA PRO A 49 -4.64 -7.34 13.55
C PRO A 49 -4.81 -8.85 13.45
N VAL A 50 -5.64 -9.34 12.53
CA VAL A 50 -5.98 -10.77 12.42
C VAL A 50 -5.43 -11.47 11.18
N ARG A 51 -5.14 -10.71 10.11
CA ARG A 51 -4.60 -11.24 8.85
C ARG A 51 -3.84 -10.15 8.09
N ASN A 52 -3.28 -10.50 6.95
CA ASN A 52 -2.69 -9.52 6.05
C ASN A 52 -3.74 -8.56 5.48
N VAL A 53 -3.36 -7.31 5.27
CA VAL A 53 -4.18 -6.27 4.65
C VAL A 53 -4.17 -6.44 3.15
N VAL A 54 -2.97 -6.62 2.57
CA VAL A 54 -2.75 -6.71 1.12
C VAL A 54 -3.13 -8.11 0.64
N ASP A 55 -4.20 -8.18 -0.17
CA ASP A 55 -4.68 -9.42 -0.78
C ASP A 55 -4.01 -9.63 -2.13
N ALA A 56 -3.35 -10.78 -2.30
CA ALA A 56 -2.62 -11.12 -3.52
C ALA A 56 -3.50 -11.69 -4.65
N GLN A 57 -4.80 -11.86 -4.43
CA GLN A 57 -5.72 -12.52 -5.36
C GLN A 57 -6.69 -11.55 -6.07
N VAL A 58 -6.32 -10.27 -6.19
CA VAL A 58 -7.17 -9.23 -6.78
C VAL A 58 -6.45 -8.48 -7.89
N ASN A 59 -7.21 -7.96 -8.86
CA ASN A 59 -6.73 -6.95 -9.80
C ASN A 59 -6.52 -5.64 -9.04
N TYR A 60 -5.27 -5.25 -8.84
CA TYR A 60 -4.89 -4.24 -7.88
C TYR A 60 -5.10 -2.83 -8.43
N SER A 61 -6.29 -2.26 -8.24
CA SER A 61 -6.68 -0.92 -8.67
C SER A 61 -6.21 0.18 -7.70
N SER A 62 -6.33 1.44 -8.14
CA SER A 62 -6.02 2.60 -7.29
C SER A 62 -6.89 2.69 -6.04
N GLU A 63 -8.16 2.28 -6.13
CA GLU A 63 -9.09 2.25 -5.00
C GLU A 63 -8.66 1.22 -3.94
N ILE A 64 -8.24 0.03 -4.39
CA ILE A 64 -7.72 -1.03 -3.50
C ILE A 64 -6.44 -0.55 -2.83
N LEU A 65 -5.51 0.07 -3.58
CA LEU A 65 -4.30 0.66 -3.05
C LEU A 65 -4.59 1.67 -1.94
N GLU A 66 -5.49 2.63 -2.17
CA GLU A 66 -5.84 3.63 -1.16
C GLU A 66 -6.44 3.03 0.11
N LYS A 67 -7.30 2.01 -0.05
CA LYS A 67 -7.87 1.24 1.07
C LYS A 67 -6.78 0.52 1.87
N ASP A 68 -5.84 -0.12 1.17
CA ASP A 68 -4.75 -0.85 1.82
C ASP A 68 -3.80 0.10 2.55
N ILE A 69 -3.47 1.26 1.97
CA ILE A 69 -2.67 2.30 2.64
C ILE A 69 -3.35 2.75 3.93
N ARG A 70 -4.66 3.04 3.91
CA ARG A 70 -5.41 3.42 5.11
C ARG A 70 -5.36 2.33 6.19
N ASN A 71 -5.58 1.08 5.80
CA ASN A 71 -5.59 -0.05 6.73
C ASN A 71 -4.19 -0.34 7.30
N LEU A 72 -3.14 -0.28 6.46
CA LEU A 72 -1.75 -0.44 6.91
C LEU A 72 -1.34 0.68 7.87
N LYS A 73 -1.72 1.95 7.59
CA LYS A 73 -1.44 3.07 8.49
C LYS A 73 -2.14 2.92 9.85
N LEU A 74 -3.33 2.32 9.86
CA LEU A 74 -4.08 2.05 11.09
C LEU A 74 -3.40 0.96 11.93
N ILE A 75 -2.94 -0.14 11.30
CA ILE A 75 -2.26 -1.25 11.98
C ILE A 75 -0.82 -0.87 12.36
N TYR A 76 -0.14 -0.08 11.53
CA TYR A 76 1.26 0.34 11.68
C TYR A 76 1.38 1.87 11.69
N PRO A 77 1.01 2.54 12.82
CA PRO A 77 0.98 4.00 12.90
C PRO A 77 2.32 4.70 12.66
N PHE A 78 3.43 3.98 12.75
CA PHE A 78 4.78 4.51 12.45
C PHE A 78 5.06 4.69 10.95
N LEU A 79 4.24 4.15 10.05
CA LEU A 79 4.35 4.43 8.62
C LEU A 79 4.00 5.90 8.36
N GLU A 80 4.85 6.62 7.68
CA GLU A 80 4.53 7.97 7.20
C GLU A 80 3.88 7.87 5.83
N VAL A 81 2.75 8.55 5.65
CA VAL A 81 2.02 8.59 4.37
C VAL A 81 1.87 10.03 3.92
N GLY A 82 2.25 10.31 2.68
CA GLY A 82 2.11 11.62 2.08
C GLY A 82 1.73 11.52 0.60
N LYS A 83 1.84 12.63 -0.12
CA LYS A 83 1.47 12.74 -1.54
C LYS A 83 2.61 13.42 -2.31
N ILE A 84 2.94 12.90 -3.49
CA ILE A 84 3.91 13.51 -4.41
C ILE A 84 3.24 14.33 -5.53
N GLY A 85 1.94 14.15 -5.73
CA GLY A 85 1.21 14.84 -6.80
C GLY A 85 -0.16 14.23 -7.06
N LYS A 86 -0.67 14.49 -8.26
CA LYS A 86 -1.94 13.98 -8.76
C LYS A 86 -1.79 13.43 -10.17
N SER A 87 -2.62 12.45 -10.53
CA SER A 87 -2.75 11.93 -11.89
C SER A 87 -3.54 12.87 -12.81
N VAL A 88 -3.67 12.49 -14.08
CA VAL A 88 -4.50 13.23 -15.07
C VAL A 88 -5.96 13.31 -14.62
N LEU A 89 -6.52 12.22 -14.09
CA LEU A 89 -7.89 12.19 -13.53
C LEU A 89 -7.95 12.68 -12.08
N ASN A 90 -6.94 13.46 -11.64
CA ASN A 90 -6.91 14.11 -10.33
C ASN A 90 -6.83 13.14 -9.12
N LYS A 91 -6.49 11.85 -9.34
CA LYS A 91 -6.23 10.89 -8.27
C LYS A 91 -4.95 11.24 -7.54
N SER A 92 -4.91 10.96 -6.24
CA SER A 92 -3.70 11.16 -5.43
C SER A 92 -2.59 10.19 -5.84
N LEU A 93 -1.35 10.67 -5.89
CA LEU A 93 -0.15 9.85 -6.01
C LEU A 93 0.50 9.73 -4.62
N PRO A 94 0.15 8.69 -3.83
CA PRO A 94 0.67 8.57 -2.48
C PRO A 94 2.12 8.08 -2.48
N TYR A 95 2.86 8.48 -1.44
CA TYR A 95 4.05 7.78 -1.01
C TYR A 95 3.89 7.26 0.41
N ILE A 96 4.60 6.19 0.72
CA ILE A 96 4.71 5.63 2.06
C ILE A 96 6.20 5.60 2.43
N LYS A 97 6.53 6.05 3.64
CA LYS A 97 7.89 5.91 4.19
C LYS A 97 7.88 4.94 5.36
N ILE A 98 8.84 4.02 5.36
CA ILE A 98 9.16 3.14 6.47
C ILE A 98 10.64 3.27 6.82
N GLY A 99 10.94 3.36 8.13
CA GLY A 99 12.29 3.56 8.64
C GLY A 99 12.65 5.03 8.87
N ASN A 100 13.68 5.25 9.71
CA ASN A 100 14.15 6.57 10.12
C ASN A 100 15.68 6.72 10.04
N GLY A 101 16.35 5.81 9.30
CA GLY A 101 17.79 5.85 9.09
C GLY A 101 18.22 6.90 8.08
N ASN A 102 19.54 7.19 8.07
CA ASN A 102 20.13 8.21 7.20
C ASN A 102 20.25 7.76 5.74
N LYS A 103 20.33 6.44 5.47
CA LYS A 103 20.39 5.90 4.11
C LYS A 103 18.98 5.98 3.48
N LYS A 104 18.84 6.84 2.48
CA LYS A 104 17.57 6.99 1.75
C LYS A 104 17.52 6.02 0.57
N VAL A 105 16.42 5.27 0.47
CA VAL A 105 16.13 4.35 -0.64
C VAL A 105 14.75 4.70 -1.19
N PHE A 106 14.59 4.62 -2.50
CA PHE A 106 13.33 4.92 -3.17
C PHE A 106 12.93 3.77 -4.08
N TYR A 107 11.68 3.32 -3.94
CA TYR A 107 11.05 2.34 -4.82
C TYR A 107 9.76 2.91 -5.40
N SER A 108 9.51 2.59 -6.67
CA SER A 108 8.26 2.93 -7.35
C SER A 108 7.78 1.78 -8.20
N ALA A 109 6.46 1.72 -8.43
CA ALA A 109 5.83 0.65 -9.19
C ALA A 109 4.76 1.21 -10.14
N ALA A 110 4.30 0.38 -11.08
CA ALA A 110 3.25 0.65 -12.05
C ALA A 110 3.42 2.00 -12.80
N PHE A 111 4.57 2.21 -13.42
CA PHE A 111 4.74 3.24 -14.46
C PHE A 111 3.92 2.88 -15.69
N HIS A 112 4.01 1.63 -16.14
CA HIS A 112 3.14 1.10 -17.17
C HIS A 112 1.85 0.56 -16.54
N ALA A 113 0.74 0.86 -17.17
CA ALA A 113 -0.58 0.55 -16.67
C ALA A 113 -0.84 -0.97 -16.53
N ASN A 114 -0.39 -1.76 -17.49
CA ASN A 114 -0.54 -3.22 -17.49
C ASN A 114 0.40 -3.95 -16.52
N GLU A 115 1.31 -3.22 -15.89
CA GLU A 115 2.23 -3.75 -14.86
C GLU A 115 1.70 -3.53 -13.42
N TRP A 116 0.38 -3.46 -13.24
CA TRP A 116 -0.28 -3.23 -11.94
C TRP A 116 0.15 -4.22 -10.86
N ILE A 117 0.55 -5.43 -11.25
CA ILE A 117 1.06 -6.45 -10.33
C ILE A 117 2.29 -5.96 -9.53
N THR A 118 3.10 -5.05 -10.09
CA THR A 118 4.26 -4.49 -9.40
C THR A 118 3.87 -3.63 -8.20
N SER A 119 2.71 -2.96 -8.25
CA SER A 119 2.13 -2.24 -7.11
C SER A 119 1.78 -3.20 -5.98
N LEU A 120 1.11 -4.31 -6.32
CA LEU A 120 0.72 -5.34 -5.36
C LEU A 120 1.95 -5.96 -4.68
N VAL A 121 2.98 -6.30 -5.45
CA VAL A 121 4.25 -6.86 -4.91
C VAL A 121 4.90 -5.88 -3.94
N LEU A 122 4.96 -4.58 -4.31
CA LEU A 122 5.59 -3.55 -3.50
C LEU A 122 4.81 -3.28 -2.20
N MET A 123 3.47 -3.29 -2.26
CA MET A 123 2.62 -3.15 -1.07
C MET A 123 2.70 -4.37 -0.15
N LYS A 124 2.80 -5.56 -0.73
CA LYS A 124 3.01 -6.80 0.02
C LYS A 124 4.37 -6.80 0.74
N PHE A 125 5.42 -6.38 0.05
CA PHE A 125 6.73 -6.19 0.65
C PHE A 125 6.69 -5.19 1.83
N LEU A 126 6.01 -4.04 1.66
CA LEU A 126 5.83 -3.05 2.73
C LEU A 126 5.14 -3.66 3.96
N GLU A 127 4.06 -4.41 3.76
CA GLU A 127 3.33 -5.07 4.85
C GLU A 127 4.20 -6.07 5.61
N GLU A 128 4.93 -6.94 4.88
CA GLU A 128 5.82 -7.92 5.49
C GLU A 128 7.00 -7.24 6.23
N TYR A 129 7.52 -6.14 5.69
CA TYR A 129 8.57 -5.37 6.38
C TYR A 129 8.04 -4.74 7.67
N ALA A 130 6.89 -4.07 7.63
CA ALA A 130 6.29 -3.47 8.82
C ALA A 130 6.00 -4.52 9.90
N LYS A 131 5.48 -5.68 9.51
CA LYS A 131 5.23 -6.81 10.40
C LYS A 131 6.53 -7.35 11.02
N ALA A 132 7.54 -7.62 10.20
CA ALA A 132 8.83 -8.11 10.68
C ALA A 132 9.53 -7.12 11.62
N PHE A 133 9.41 -5.81 11.36
CA PHE A 133 9.92 -4.77 12.26
C PHE A 133 9.26 -4.84 13.64
N VAL A 134 7.93 -4.93 13.70
CA VAL A 134 7.17 -4.99 14.97
C VAL A 134 7.46 -6.26 15.75
N GLU A 135 7.55 -7.39 15.05
CA GLU A 135 7.80 -8.71 15.66
C GLU A 135 9.29 -8.99 15.91
N ASN A 136 10.19 -8.02 15.65
CA ASN A 136 11.65 -8.17 15.73
C ASN A 136 12.19 -9.41 14.99
N LYS A 137 11.69 -9.60 13.77
CA LYS A 137 12.05 -10.72 12.89
C LYS A 137 12.97 -10.28 11.76
N ASN A 138 13.53 -11.27 11.09
CA ASN A 138 14.25 -11.05 9.82
C ASN A 138 13.28 -10.97 8.65
N ILE A 139 13.64 -10.14 7.66
CA ILE A 139 13.04 -10.09 6.33
C ILE A 139 14.13 -10.36 5.30
N PHE A 140 13.97 -11.38 4.46
CA PHE A 140 14.94 -11.81 3.46
C PHE A 140 16.39 -11.97 4.00
N GLY A 141 16.52 -12.54 5.19
CA GLY A 141 17.81 -12.76 5.85
C GLY A 141 18.40 -11.56 6.59
N HIS A 142 17.76 -10.39 6.56
CA HIS A 142 18.19 -9.17 7.23
C HIS A 142 17.29 -8.84 8.43
N ASN A 143 17.88 -8.38 9.54
CA ASN A 143 17.12 -7.94 10.70
C ASN A 143 16.30 -6.69 10.36
N ALA A 144 14.97 -6.78 10.50
CA ALA A 144 14.05 -5.71 10.09
C ALA A 144 14.22 -4.43 10.97
N GLN A 145 14.54 -4.57 12.25
CA GLN A 145 14.80 -3.42 13.12
C GLN A 145 16.11 -2.71 12.73
N ALA A 146 17.16 -3.47 12.43
CA ALA A 146 18.41 -2.88 11.95
C ALA A 146 18.20 -2.11 10.63
N LEU A 147 17.42 -2.66 9.69
CA LEU A 147 17.05 -1.97 8.46
C LEU A 147 16.26 -0.68 8.76
N TYR A 148 15.29 -0.73 9.66
CA TYR A 148 14.46 0.42 10.03
C TYR A 148 15.29 1.60 10.58
N TYR A 149 16.27 1.32 11.45
CA TYR A 149 17.08 2.36 12.06
C TYR A 149 18.26 2.82 11.20
N THR A 150 18.62 2.07 10.15
CA THR A 150 19.72 2.46 9.25
C THR A 150 19.25 3.06 7.93
N THR A 151 18.01 2.77 7.53
CA THR A 151 17.47 3.12 6.20
C THR A 151 16.11 3.82 6.34
N SER A 152 15.87 4.81 5.50
CA SER A 152 14.54 5.39 5.24
C SER A 152 14.12 4.99 3.84
N LEU A 153 13.15 4.07 3.75
CA LEU A 153 12.62 3.58 2.48
C LEU A 153 11.37 4.36 2.11
N TYR A 154 11.40 5.03 0.97
CA TYR A 154 10.28 5.73 0.36
C TYR A 154 9.69 4.88 -0.76
N ILE A 155 8.40 4.66 -0.73
CA ILE A 155 7.68 3.82 -1.68
C ILE A 155 6.59 4.64 -2.35
N VAL A 156 6.61 4.73 -3.69
CA VAL A 156 5.50 5.20 -4.52
C VAL A 156 4.88 3.98 -5.20
N PRO A 157 3.82 3.40 -4.62
CA PRO A 157 3.36 2.08 -5.02
C PRO A 157 2.66 2.05 -6.38
N MET A 158 2.16 3.18 -6.88
CA MET A 158 1.46 3.26 -8.16
C MET A 158 1.67 4.65 -8.77
N VAL A 159 2.52 4.73 -9.80
CA VAL A 159 2.84 6.00 -10.49
C VAL A 159 1.76 6.37 -11.50
N ASN A 160 1.09 5.37 -12.08
CA ASN A 160 0.08 5.54 -13.15
C ASN A 160 -1.31 4.98 -12.72
N PRO A 161 -1.98 5.59 -11.73
CA PRO A 161 -3.24 5.05 -11.23
C PRO A 161 -4.37 5.07 -12.26
N ASP A 162 -4.40 6.05 -13.17
CA ASP A 162 -5.45 6.15 -14.19
C ASP A 162 -5.31 5.04 -15.23
N GLY A 163 -4.08 4.81 -15.70
CA GLY A 163 -3.81 3.70 -16.62
C GLY A 163 -4.05 2.34 -15.97
N VAL A 164 -3.64 2.16 -14.73
CA VAL A 164 -3.90 0.93 -13.98
C VAL A 164 -5.42 0.67 -13.85
N ASP A 165 -6.20 1.70 -13.53
CA ASP A 165 -7.65 1.56 -13.38
C ASP A 165 -8.36 1.30 -14.72
N LEU A 166 -7.79 1.77 -15.83
CA LEU A 166 -8.25 1.41 -17.17
C LEU A 166 -8.05 -0.10 -17.41
N VAL A 167 -6.84 -0.60 -17.18
CA VAL A 167 -6.48 -2.03 -17.41
C VAL A 167 -7.21 -2.96 -16.46
N THR A 168 -7.36 -2.59 -15.19
CA THR A 168 -8.04 -3.41 -14.18
C THR A 168 -9.58 -3.35 -14.27
N GLY A 169 -10.14 -2.55 -15.19
CA GLY A 169 -11.57 -2.39 -15.39
C GLY A 169 -12.27 -1.55 -14.32
N SER A 170 -11.52 -0.76 -13.55
CA SER A 170 -12.08 0.18 -12.57
C SER A 170 -12.65 1.43 -13.23
N ILE A 171 -12.11 1.86 -14.38
CA ILE A 171 -12.73 2.86 -15.25
C ILE A 171 -13.74 2.14 -16.15
N LYS A 172 -15.01 2.59 -16.10
CA LYS A 172 -16.10 1.96 -16.86
C LYS A 172 -16.13 2.42 -18.31
N ASN A 173 -16.57 1.53 -19.19
CA ASN A 173 -16.67 1.78 -20.64
C ASN A 173 -17.62 2.92 -21.05
N VAL A 174 -18.48 3.37 -20.14
CA VAL A 174 -19.36 4.51 -20.34
C VAL A 174 -18.71 5.86 -20.04
N GLU A 175 -17.59 5.86 -19.34
CA GLU A 175 -16.87 7.07 -18.96
C GLU A 175 -16.09 7.67 -20.12
N ASP A 176 -16.02 8.99 -20.19
CA ASP A 176 -15.33 9.69 -21.29
C ASP A 176 -13.83 9.37 -21.34
N ALA A 177 -13.20 9.19 -20.17
CA ALA A 177 -11.81 8.77 -20.10
C ALA A 177 -11.55 7.42 -20.78
N TYR A 178 -12.48 6.44 -20.64
CA TYR A 178 -12.39 5.16 -21.34
C TYR A 178 -12.57 5.33 -22.86
N LYS A 179 -13.57 6.12 -23.29
CA LYS A 179 -13.84 6.37 -24.72
C LYS A 179 -12.64 7.02 -25.40
N ASN A 180 -12.06 8.05 -24.76
CA ASN A 180 -10.84 8.70 -25.26
C ASN A 180 -9.66 7.72 -25.38
N ALA A 181 -9.49 6.83 -24.40
CA ALA A 181 -8.45 5.80 -24.46
C ALA A 181 -8.69 4.80 -25.60
N VAL A 182 -9.95 4.43 -25.90
CA VAL A 182 -10.31 3.59 -27.08
C VAL A 182 -9.94 4.29 -28.38
N GLU A 183 -10.23 5.61 -28.52
CA GLU A 183 -9.88 6.38 -29.72
C GLU A 183 -8.36 6.39 -29.94
N ILE A 184 -7.56 6.55 -28.88
CA ILE A 184 -6.11 6.46 -28.97
C ILE A 184 -5.67 5.05 -29.36
N ALA A 185 -6.23 4.00 -28.73
CA ALA A 185 -5.89 2.61 -28.96
C ALA A 185 -6.18 2.18 -30.41
N ASN A 186 -7.20 2.73 -31.05
CA ASN A 186 -7.53 2.45 -32.47
C ASN A 186 -6.40 2.80 -33.45
N ASN A 187 -5.44 3.64 -33.05
CA ASN A 187 -4.23 3.91 -33.85
C ASN A 187 -3.15 2.81 -33.71
N PHE A 188 -3.35 1.85 -32.81
CA PHE A 188 -2.40 0.77 -32.50
C PHE A 188 -3.13 -0.57 -32.41
N PRO A 189 -3.75 -1.06 -33.49
CA PRO A 189 -4.63 -2.21 -33.48
C PRO A 189 -3.91 -3.54 -33.12
N GLU A 190 -2.58 -3.57 -33.21
CA GLU A 190 -1.75 -4.73 -32.80
C GLU A 190 -1.60 -4.84 -31.28
N ILE A 191 -1.95 -3.80 -30.50
CA ILE A 191 -1.84 -3.82 -29.04
C ILE A 191 -3.21 -4.16 -28.47
N PRO A 192 -3.38 -5.29 -27.72
CA PRO A 192 -4.65 -5.63 -27.13
C PRO A 192 -5.15 -4.54 -26.16
N PHE A 193 -6.36 -4.04 -26.35
CA PHE A 193 -6.95 -3.05 -25.46
C PHE A 193 -8.06 -3.67 -24.59
N PRO A 194 -8.10 -3.37 -23.27
CA PRO A 194 -7.17 -2.52 -22.50
C PRO A 194 -5.91 -3.25 -21.98
N ASP A 195 -5.80 -4.56 -22.09
CA ASP A 195 -4.81 -5.40 -21.42
C ASP A 195 -3.35 -5.05 -21.79
N GLY A 196 -3.13 -4.61 -23.01
CA GLY A 196 -1.81 -4.17 -23.49
C GLY A 196 -1.50 -2.69 -23.22
N TRP A 197 -2.41 -1.92 -22.63
CA TRP A 197 -2.22 -0.49 -22.41
C TRP A 197 -1.09 -0.22 -21.41
N LYS A 198 -0.07 0.53 -21.84
CA LYS A 198 1.10 0.90 -21.00
C LYS A 198 1.08 2.36 -20.55
N ALA A 199 0.51 3.23 -21.36
CA ALA A 199 0.52 4.67 -21.18
C ALA A 199 -0.34 5.14 -19.98
N ASN A 200 -0.26 6.43 -19.67
CA ASN A 200 -1.28 7.06 -18.83
C ASN A 200 -2.60 7.19 -19.63
N ILE A 201 -3.64 7.75 -19.01
CA ILE A 201 -4.98 7.84 -19.63
C ILE A 201 -5.00 8.71 -20.91
N ASN A 202 -4.02 9.59 -21.10
CA ASN A 202 -3.86 10.42 -22.30
C ASN A 202 -2.92 9.81 -23.35
N GLY A 203 -2.54 8.53 -23.23
CA GLY A 203 -1.67 7.87 -24.20
C GLY A 203 -0.18 8.20 -24.06
N VAL A 204 0.25 8.84 -22.96
CA VAL A 204 1.64 9.20 -22.71
C VAL A 204 2.37 8.10 -21.95
N ASP A 205 3.49 7.60 -22.49
CA ASP A 205 4.39 6.68 -21.81
C ASP A 205 5.21 7.44 -20.76
N LEU A 206 4.91 7.18 -19.48
CA LEU A 206 5.54 7.87 -18.36
C LEU A 206 7.01 7.49 -18.16
N LYS A 207 7.45 6.33 -18.62
CA LYS A 207 8.84 5.89 -18.50
C LYS A 207 9.78 6.69 -19.41
N ASN A 208 9.31 7.06 -20.60
CA ASN A 208 10.07 7.85 -21.56
C ASN A 208 10.04 9.36 -21.29
N TYR A 209 9.13 9.81 -20.42
CA TYR A 209 8.96 11.21 -20.02
C TYR A 209 9.52 11.52 -18.63
N GLN A 210 10.45 10.72 -18.12
CA GLN A 210 11.10 11.06 -16.87
C GLN A 210 11.93 12.34 -17.06
N PRO A 211 11.60 13.47 -16.41
CA PRO A 211 12.58 14.53 -16.25
C PRO A 211 13.76 13.90 -15.50
N ILE A 212 14.97 14.13 -15.99
CA ILE A 212 16.20 13.78 -15.27
C ILE A 212 16.08 14.48 -13.93
N CYS A 213 15.65 13.74 -12.89
CA CYS A 213 15.69 14.25 -11.53
C CYS A 213 17.17 14.49 -11.20
N LYS A 214 17.60 15.74 -11.34
CA LYS A 214 18.82 16.16 -10.68
C LYS A 214 18.55 15.98 -9.18
N VAL A 215 19.07 14.91 -8.62
CA VAL A 215 19.13 14.71 -7.17
C VAL A 215 19.96 15.86 -6.63
N LEU A 216 19.29 16.82 -5.97
CA LEU A 216 19.93 17.84 -5.16
C LEU A 216 20.43 17.23 -3.86
#